data_47864b2b0cda116d19420baa709b18da
#
_entry.id   47864b2b0cda116d19420baa709b18da
#
_cell.length_a   1.000
_cell.length_b   1.000
_cell.length_c   1.000
_cell.angle_alpha   90.00
_cell.angle_beta   90.00
_cell.angle_gamma   90.00
#
_symmetry.space_group_name_H-M   'P 1'
#
loop_
_entity.id
_entity.type
_entity.pdbx_description
1 polymer ?
#
loop_
_entity_poly.entity_id
_entity_poly.type
_entity_poly.pdbx_seq_one_letter_code
_entity_poly.pdbx_strand_id
1 'polypeptide(L)'
;DQSADVKPEISDQFAAYIVWMASEPMIPERSYGIRFSNDNTSVQITDLSYKIDVDTLSQLAAKKLNLSEIGYCKLALGRTVAFDSYSDNQKTGSFTLIDEHTNSTIGAGVIDFALRRAQNISWQKTSINKELRSHAKQQKPCVLWFTGLSGSGKSTIADELEKKLHRLGKHSILLDGDNVRHGLNKDLGFTDQDRVENIRRIAEVAKLMVSSGLITIVAFISPFRSERTMARNLLDEGEFVQIYIDTPIEICEARDPKGLYKKARAGKLKNFTGIDSEYEVPEKAEITLHNSKANIDDLVDQILDYLSKNEKI
;
A
#
# COMPACT_ATOMS: atom_id res chain seq x y z
N ASP A 1 -9.22 42.85 -19.64
CA ASP A 1 -8.99 41.67 -18.77
C ASP A 1 -7.54 41.28 -18.79
N GLN A 2 -6.75 41.82 -17.83
CA GLN A 2 -5.33 41.53 -17.62
C GLN A 2 -5.09 40.54 -16.51
N SER A 3 -5.88 39.47 -16.39
CA SER A 3 -5.79 38.47 -15.31
C SER A 3 -5.39 37.07 -15.79
N ALA A 4 -4.68 36.95 -16.89
CA ALA A 4 -4.42 35.67 -17.56
C ALA A 4 -2.94 35.26 -17.62
N ASP A 5 -2.08 35.66 -16.67
CA ASP A 5 -0.64 35.33 -16.72
C ASP A 5 -0.10 34.46 -15.58
N VAL A 6 -0.94 34.00 -14.66
CA VAL A 6 -0.51 32.99 -13.68
C VAL A 6 -0.82 31.62 -14.27
N LYS A 7 0.21 30.93 -14.78
CA LYS A 7 0.07 29.53 -15.21
C LYS A 7 -0.09 28.66 -13.97
N PRO A 8 -1.01 27.67 -14.01
CA PRO A 8 -1.15 26.72 -12.90
C PRO A 8 0.16 25.97 -12.66
N GLU A 9 0.46 25.67 -11.40
CA GLU A 9 1.58 24.82 -11.04
C GLU A 9 1.27 23.38 -11.43
N ILE A 10 2.28 22.67 -11.94
CA ILE A 10 2.19 21.26 -12.32
C ILE A 10 3.12 20.47 -11.42
N SER A 11 2.59 19.68 -10.50
CA SER A 11 3.39 18.89 -9.57
C SER A 11 2.67 17.61 -9.15
N ASP A 12 3.42 16.67 -8.61
CA ASP A 12 2.94 15.48 -7.92
C ASP A 12 3.05 15.61 -6.39
N GLN A 13 3.50 16.77 -5.88
CA GLN A 13 3.64 17.02 -4.45
C GLN A 13 3.29 18.47 -4.09
N PHE A 14 2.62 18.64 -2.96
CA PHE A 14 2.31 19.96 -2.42
C PHE A 14 2.20 19.93 -0.89
N ALA A 15 2.31 21.10 -0.27
CA ALA A 15 1.98 21.34 1.12
C ALA A 15 0.54 21.88 1.22
N ALA A 16 -0.20 21.48 2.23
CA ALA A 16 -1.60 21.86 2.39
C ALA A 16 -2.05 21.83 3.86
N TYR A 17 -3.06 22.62 4.17
CA TYR A 17 -3.85 22.49 5.38
C TYR A 17 -4.99 21.50 5.12
N ILE A 18 -5.18 20.56 6.04
CA ILE A 18 -6.21 19.53 5.97
C ILE A 18 -7.05 19.56 7.23
N VAL A 19 -8.38 19.58 7.08
CA VAL A 19 -9.34 19.28 8.14
C VAL A 19 -9.69 17.80 8.02
N TRP A 20 -9.44 17.02 9.07
CA TRP A 20 -9.80 15.61 9.11
C TRP A 20 -11.22 15.41 9.56
N MET A 21 -12.04 14.65 8.83
CA MET A 21 -13.48 14.50 9.01
C MET A 21 -13.92 13.07 9.33
N ALA A 22 -13.01 12.10 9.33
CA ALA A 22 -13.35 10.71 9.66
C ALA A 22 -13.21 10.46 11.16
N SER A 23 -14.00 9.50 11.67
CA SER A 23 -13.91 9.02 13.07
C SER A 23 -12.59 8.31 13.35
N GLU A 24 -12.06 7.60 12.34
CA GLU A 24 -10.72 6.99 12.41
C GLU A 24 -9.65 8.06 12.22
N PRO A 25 -8.57 8.01 13.01
CA PRO A 25 -7.47 8.96 12.86
C PRO A 25 -6.79 8.86 11.48
N MET A 26 -6.37 10.01 10.95
CA MET A 26 -5.48 10.06 9.79
C MET A 26 -4.15 9.39 10.13
N ILE A 27 -3.71 8.50 9.27
CA ILE A 27 -2.42 7.80 9.37
C ILE A 27 -1.53 8.28 8.22
N PRO A 28 -0.37 8.89 8.51
CA PRO A 28 0.62 9.22 7.49
C PRO A 28 1.04 7.98 6.68
N GLU A 29 1.45 8.21 5.45
CA GLU A 29 1.86 7.20 4.45
C GLU A 29 0.71 6.29 3.96
N ARG A 30 -0.48 6.35 4.54
CA ARG A 30 -1.66 5.66 4.04
C ARG A 30 -2.14 6.29 2.73
N SER A 31 -2.59 5.46 1.78
CA SER A 31 -3.18 5.92 0.52
C SER A 31 -4.65 6.29 0.70
N TYR A 32 -5.03 7.42 0.14
CA TYR A 32 -6.39 7.95 0.09
C TYR A 32 -6.71 8.38 -1.33
N GLY A 33 -7.98 8.50 -1.67
CA GLY A 33 -8.41 9.21 -2.87
C GLY A 33 -8.36 10.72 -2.63
N ILE A 34 -7.96 11.49 -3.64
CA ILE A 34 -8.06 12.95 -3.63
C ILE A 34 -8.83 13.42 -4.86
N ARG A 35 -9.75 14.35 -4.64
CA ARG A 35 -10.56 14.96 -5.69
C ARG A 35 -10.35 16.47 -5.70
N PHE A 36 -9.89 16.96 -6.84
CA PHE A 36 -9.84 18.37 -7.20
C PHE A 36 -11.09 18.77 -7.97
N SER A 37 -11.23 20.04 -8.31
CA SER A 37 -12.37 20.53 -9.09
C SER A 37 -12.50 19.83 -10.46
N ASN A 38 -11.39 19.51 -11.11
CA ASN A 38 -11.33 18.99 -12.48
C ASN A 38 -10.66 17.62 -12.60
N ASP A 39 -10.20 17.03 -11.49
CA ASP A 39 -9.38 15.84 -11.54
C ASP A 39 -9.47 15.01 -10.26
N ASN A 40 -9.12 13.73 -10.34
CA ASN A 40 -9.00 12.83 -9.19
C ASN A 40 -7.80 11.90 -9.35
N THR A 41 -7.17 11.55 -8.24
CA THR A 41 -6.04 10.61 -8.20
C THR A 41 -5.92 10.01 -6.80
N SER A 42 -4.96 9.13 -6.59
CA SER A 42 -4.58 8.71 -5.24
C SER A 42 -3.62 9.74 -4.62
N VAL A 43 -3.58 9.77 -3.29
CA VAL A 43 -2.70 10.64 -2.52
C VAL A 43 -2.19 9.93 -1.28
N GLN A 44 -0.95 10.18 -0.93
CA GLN A 44 -0.36 9.82 0.36
C GLN A 44 -0.02 11.10 1.14
N ILE A 45 -0.36 11.14 2.41
CA ILE A 45 0.08 12.19 3.32
C ILE A 45 1.45 11.76 3.84
N THR A 46 2.52 12.28 3.25
CA THR A 46 3.90 11.85 3.50
C THR A 46 4.48 12.44 4.79
N ASP A 47 3.91 13.53 5.27
CA ASP A 47 4.36 14.19 6.49
C ASP A 47 3.20 14.97 7.13
N LEU A 48 3.03 14.86 8.44
CA LEU A 48 2.24 15.76 9.25
C LEU A 48 3.20 16.64 10.03
N SER A 49 3.45 17.84 9.52
CA SER A 49 4.43 18.75 10.11
C SER A 49 3.99 19.26 11.49
N TYR A 50 2.72 19.64 11.62
CA TYR A 50 2.08 20.04 12.88
C TYR A 50 0.56 20.03 12.75
N LYS A 51 -0.14 20.02 13.89
CA LYS A 51 -1.58 20.33 13.94
C LYS A 51 -1.79 21.72 14.52
N ILE A 52 -2.92 22.33 14.19
CA ILE A 52 -3.32 23.65 14.67
C ILE A 52 -4.28 23.48 15.83
N ASP A 53 -3.98 24.11 16.95
CA ASP A 53 -4.93 24.31 18.03
C ASP A 53 -5.92 25.40 17.60
N VAL A 54 -7.22 25.05 17.49
CA VAL A 54 -8.23 25.95 16.94
C VAL A 54 -8.57 27.12 17.87
N ASP A 55 -8.30 27.00 19.16
CA ASP A 55 -8.58 28.04 20.16
C ASP A 55 -7.45 29.06 20.23
N THR A 56 -6.22 28.60 20.16
CA THR A 56 -5.01 29.44 20.33
C THR A 56 -4.29 29.77 19.02
N LEU A 57 -4.67 29.09 17.92
CA LEU A 57 -4.02 29.11 16.61
C LEU A 57 -2.52 28.72 16.68
N SER A 58 -2.10 28.08 17.76
CA SER A 58 -0.73 27.63 17.94
C SER A 58 -0.47 26.31 17.20
N GLN A 59 0.79 26.11 16.77
CA GLN A 59 1.25 24.90 16.12
C GLN A 59 1.66 23.89 17.19
N LEU A 60 1.05 22.70 17.13
CA LEU A 60 1.32 21.59 18.05
C LEU A 60 1.94 20.42 17.30
N ALA A 61 3.01 19.84 17.87
CA ALA A 61 3.58 18.61 17.32
C ALA A 61 2.56 17.47 17.38
N ALA A 62 2.34 16.80 16.26
CA ALA A 62 1.41 15.68 16.17
C ALA A 62 1.92 14.62 15.18
N LYS A 63 1.53 13.38 15.40
CA LYS A 63 1.82 12.26 14.49
C LYS A 63 0.57 11.74 13.77
N LYS A 64 -0.59 12.21 14.14
CA LYS A 64 -1.89 11.86 13.54
C LYS A 64 -2.87 13.01 13.72
N LEU A 65 -3.91 13.05 12.89
CA LEU A 65 -5.07 13.92 13.06
C LEU A 65 -6.27 13.08 13.47
N ASN A 66 -6.95 13.49 14.50
CA ASN A 66 -8.25 12.95 14.90
C ASN A 66 -9.38 13.73 14.23
N LEU A 67 -10.61 13.25 14.40
CA LEU A 67 -11.82 13.94 13.90
C LEU A 67 -11.83 15.43 14.29
N SER A 68 -12.10 16.27 13.30
CA SER A 68 -12.18 17.74 13.42
C SER A 68 -10.84 18.44 13.74
N GLU A 69 -9.72 17.75 13.73
CA GLU A 69 -8.41 18.39 13.84
C GLU A 69 -7.93 18.95 12.50
N ILE A 70 -7.18 20.04 12.57
CA ILE A 70 -6.56 20.68 11.40
C ILE A 70 -5.05 20.43 11.47
N GLY A 71 -4.49 19.95 10.37
CA GLY A 71 -3.04 19.71 10.24
C GLY A 71 -2.43 20.35 9.01
N TYR A 72 -1.18 20.73 9.13
CA TYR A 72 -0.33 21.11 8.00
C TYR A 72 0.46 19.92 7.54
N CYS A 73 0.21 19.50 6.30
CA CYS A 73 0.67 18.23 5.77
C CYS A 73 1.42 18.41 4.46
N LYS A 74 2.35 17.48 4.18
CA LYS A 74 2.91 17.29 2.84
C LYS A 74 2.24 16.10 2.18
N LEU A 75 1.86 16.27 0.94
CA LEU A 75 1.10 15.29 0.17
C LEU A 75 1.88 14.90 -1.08
N ALA A 76 1.85 13.60 -1.42
CA ALA A 76 2.36 13.07 -2.68
C ALA A 76 1.20 12.42 -3.44
N LEU A 77 1.01 12.82 -4.69
CA LEU A 77 -0.02 12.31 -5.59
C LEU A 77 0.47 11.09 -6.37
N GLY A 78 -0.44 10.22 -6.75
CA GLY A 78 -0.15 9.08 -7.62
C GLY A 78 0.25 9.48 -9.05
N ARG A 79 -0.05 10.71 -9.47
CA ARG A 79 0.37 11.30 -10.75
C ARG A 79 0.46 12.81 -10.64
N THR A 80 1.14 13.41 -11.58
CA THR A 80 1.25 14.86 -11.72
C THR A 80 -0.12 15.48 -12.07
N VAL A 81 -0.49 16.54 -11.39
CA VAL A 81 -1.77 17.28 -11.56
C VAL A 81 -1.47 18.78 -11.66
N ALA A 82 -2.29 19.49 -12.41
CA ALA A 82 -2.26 20.95 -12.45
C ALA A 82 -3.16 21.52 -11.35
N PHE A 83 -2.63 22.43 -10.54
CA PHE A 83 -3.36 23.10 -9.45
C PHE A 83 -2.78 24.49 -9.20
N ASP A 84 -3.50 25.29 -8.44
CA ASP A 84 -3.05 26.60 -7.94
C ASP A 84 -2.91 26.55 -6.42
N SER A 85 -2.21 27.52 -5.84
CA SER A 85 -2.34 27.77 -4.42
C SER A 85 -3.75 28.29 -4.09
N TYR A 86 -4.26 28.01 -2.90
CA TYR A 86 -5.58 28.50 -2.50
C TYR A 86 -5.66 30.02 -2.45
N SER A 87 -4.55 30.69 -2.16
CA SER A 87 -4.45 32.15 -2.20
C SER A 87 -4.63 32.73 -3.60
N ASP A 88 -4.21 31.99 -4.63
CA ASP A 88 -4.27 32.46 -6.02
C ASP A 88 -5.61 32.08 -6.66
N ASN A 89 -6.11 30.89 -6.42
CA ASN A 89 -7.38 30.41 -6.95
C ASN A 89 -8.04 29.39 -6.03
N GLN A 90 -9.11 29.81 -5.35
CA GLN A 90 -9.82 28.97 -4.38
C GLN A 90 -10.43 27.70 -4.98
N LYS A 91 -10.84 27.71 -6.26
CA LYS A 91 -11.47 26.55 -6.91
C LYS A 91 -10.48 25.44 -7.22
N THR A 92 -9.31 25.79 -7.73
CA THR A 92 -8.26 24.85 -8.14
C THR A 92 -7.24 24.61 -7.02
N GLY A 93 -7.23 25.47 -5.98
CA GLY A 93 -6.40 25.36 -4.78
C GLY A 93 -7.08 24.62 -3.62
N SER A 94 -8.24 24.02 -3.82
CA SER A 94 -8.94 23.22 -2.81
C SER A 94 -9.19 21.80 -3.28
N PHE A 95 -9.30 20.87 -2.32
CA PHE A 95 -9.52 19.45 -2.59
C PHE A 95 -10.33 18.78 -1.48
N THR A 96 -10.86 17.58 -1.80
CA THR A 96 -11.45 16.67 -0.81
C THR A 96 -10.68 15.35 -0.78
N LEU A 97 -10.52 14.80 0.41
CA LEU A 97 -9.98 13.45 0.62
C LEU A 97 -11.12 12.44 0.72
N ILE A 98 -10.96 11.32 0.09
CA ILE A 98 -11.97 10.29 -0.06
C ILE A 98 -11.38 8.96 0.37
N ASP A 99 -12.13 8.19 1.12
CA ASP A 99 -11.85 6.78 1.32
C ASP A 99 -12.16 6.01 0.02
N GLU A 100 -11.16 5.35 -0.56
CA GLU A 100 -11.30 4.67 -1.87
C GLU A 100 -12.26 3.48 -1.85
N HIS A 101 -12.59 2.95 -0.68
CA HIS A 101 -13.49 1.80 -0.54
C HIS A 101 -14.95 2.22 -0.33
N THR A 102 -15.15 3.19 0.56
CA THR A 102 -16.50 3.65 0.92
C THR A 102 -16.99 4.81 0.07
N ASN A 103 -16.10 5.44 -0.72
CA ASN A 103 -16.33 6.71 -1.41
C ASN A 103 -16.80 7.86 -0.48
N SER A 104 -16.60 7.70 0.81
CA SER A 104 -16.94 8.71 1.81
C SER A 104 -15.89 9.83 1.83
N THR A 105 -16.32 11.07 2.01
CA THR A 105 -15.40 12.18 2.27
C THR A 105 -14.84 12.05 3.68
N ILE A 106 -13.52 11.93 3.79
CA ILE A 106 -12.78 11.76 5.05
C ILE A 106 -11.97 12.98 5.46
N GLY A 107 -11.89 13.97 4.57
CA GLY A 107 -11.21 15.23 4.84
C GLY A 107 -11.39 16.22 3.71
N ALA A 108 -11.02 17.46 3.98
CA ALA A 108 -10.93 18.51 2.99
C ALA A 108 -9.70 19.37 3.26
N GLY A 109 -9.15 19.98 2.22
CA GLY A 109 -7.94 20.78 2.40
C GLY A 109 -7.80 21.90 1.37
N VAL A 110 -6.85 22.76 1.68
CA VAL A 110 -6.45 23.89 0.84
C VAL A 110 -4.94 23.81 0.59
N ILE A 111 -4.55 23.99 -0.66
CA ILE A 111 -3.16 23.93 -1.11
C ILE A 111 -2.47 25.24 -0.73
N ASP A 112 -1.32 25.11 -0.06
CA ASP A 112 -0.46 26.24 0.27
C ASP A 112 0.48 26.55 -0.89
N PHE A 113 1.34 25.59 -1.23
CA PHE A 113 2.26 25.70 -2.38
C PHE A 113 2.70 24.33 -2.87
N ALA A 114 3.15 24.27 -4.15
CA ALA A 114 3.74 23.06 -4.70
C ALA A 114 5.10 22.76 -4.10
N LEU A 115 5.31 21.53 -3.67
CA LEU A 115 6.63 21.05 -3.26
C LEU A 115 7.41 20.70 -4.53
N ARG A 116 8.54 21.36 -4.75
CA ARG A 116 9.41 21.03 -5.86
C ARG A 116 10.20 19.79 -5.52
N ARG A 117 9.88 18.66 -6.15
CA ARG A 117 10.83 17.54 -6.24
C ARG A 117 12.12 18.09 -6.87
N ALA A 118 13.26 17.54 -6.49
CA ALA A 118 14.51 17.85 -7.18
C ALA A 118 14.26 17.69 -8.69
N GLN A 119 14.22 18.80 -9.43
CA GLN A 119 13.86 18.84 -10.86
C GLN A 119 14.83 18.06 -11.79
N ASN A 120 15.83 17.43 -11.19
CA ASN A 120 16.89 16.68 -11.85
C ASN A 120 16.60 15.17 -11.97
N ILE A 121 15.43 14.68 -11.49
CA ILE A 121 15.05 13.27 -11.62
C ILE A 121 14.19 13.11 -12.87
N SER A 122 14.82 12.64 -13.96
CA SER A 122 14.13 12.22 -15.18
C SER A 122 14.13 10.71 -15.29
N TRP A 123 13.00 10.14 -15.75
CA TRP A 123 12.95 8.71 -16.04
C TRP A 123 13.93 8.36 -17.16
N GLN A 124 14.91 7.52 -16.87
CA GLN A 124 15.87 7.01 -17.85
C GLN A 124 15.22 5.87 -18.64
N LYS A 125 15.02 6.06 -19.94
CA LYS A 125 14.64 4.98 -20.84
C LYS A 125 15.83 4.06 -21.07
N THR A 126 15.82 2.87 -20.48
CA THR A 126 16.84 1.86 -20.73
C THR A 126 16.53 1.05 -21.97
N SER A 127 17.57 0.62 -22.72
CA SER A 127 17.42 -0.21 -23.93
C SER A 127 16.82 -1.59 -23.60
N ILE A 128 17.07 -2.13 -22.44
CA ILE A 128 16.48 -3.39 -21.96
C ILE A 128 15.30 -3.04 -21.05
N ASN A 129 14.11 -3.33 -21.54
CA ASN A 129 12.84 -3.09 -20.84
C ASN A 129 12.24 -4.37 -20.22
N LYS A 130 11.05 -4.24 -19.60
CA LYS A 130 10.32 -5.34 -18.97
C LYS A 130 9.98 -6.45 -19.98
N GLU A 131 9.54 -6.10 -21.17
CA GLU A 131 9.13 -7.03 -22.22
C GLU A 131 10.31 -7.92 -22.66
N LEU A 132 11.47 -7.32 -22.92
CA LEU A 132 12.67 -8.06 -23.31
C LEU A 132 13.15 -9.01 -22.19
N ARG A 133 13.09 -8.57 -20.93
CA ARG A 133 13.43 -9.41 -19.78
C ARG A 133 12.44 -10.55 -19.59
N SER A 134 11.16 -10.30 -19.79
CA SER A 134 10.08 -11.27 -19.74
C SER A 134 10.25 -12.34 -20.81
N HIS A 135 10.50 -11.93 -22.05
CA HIS A 135 10.74 -12.84 -23.16
C HIS A 135 11.98 -13.73 -22.93
N ALA A 136 13.08 -13.15 -22.44
CA ALA A 136 14.29 -13.91 -22.12
C ALA A 136 14.07 -14.96 -21.02
N LYS A 137 13.10 -14.76 -20.12
CA LYS A 137 12.74 -15.67 -19.02
C LYS A 137 11.58 -16.59 -19.37
N GLN A 138 10.97 -16.45 -20.54
CA GLN A 138 9.81 -17.23 -20.97
C GLN A 138 8.68 -17.29 -19.94
N GLN A 139 8.31 -16.10 -19.38
CA GLN A 139 7.27 -15.95 -18.38
C GLN A 139 6.69 -14.55 -18.43
N LYS A 140 5.43 -14.38 -17.96
CA LYS A 140 4.84 -13.05 -17.76
C LYS A 140 5.06 -12.64 -16.29
N PRO A 141 5.84 -11.60 -16.02
CA PRO A 141 6.12 -11.16 -14.66
C PRO A 141 4.83 -10.69 -13.98
N CYS A 142 4.71 -10.99 -12.69
CA CYS A 142 3.57 -10.56 -11.88
C CYS A 142 3.94 -10.57 -10.40
N VAL A 143 3.12 -9.91 -9.60
CA VAL A 143 3.15 -10.01 -8.14
C VAL A 143 2.08 -11.00 -7.69
N LEU A 144 2.47 -11.98 -6.89
CA LEU A 144 1.60 -12.89 -6.16
C LEU A 144 1.54 -12.40 -4.71
N TRP A 145 0.51 -11.60 -4.41
CA TRP A 145 0.39 -10.90 -3.13
C TRP A 145 -0.44 -11.71 -2.14
N PHE A 146 0.24 -12.43 -1.25
CA PHE A 146 -0.38 -13.17 -0.17
C PHE A 146 -0.77 -12.24 0.97
N THR A 147 -2.01 -12.35 1.42
CA THR A 147 -2.54 -11.66 2.60
C THR A 147 -3.32 -12.62 3.50
N GLY A 148 -3.46 -12.29 4.78
CA GLY A 148 -4.16 -13.11 5.78
C GLY A 148 -3.52 -12.97 7.17
N LEU A 149 -4.17 -13.49 8.19
CA LEU A 149 -3.75 -13.40 9.58
C LEU A 149 -2.37 -14.03 9.84
N SER A 150 -1.71 -13.63 10.93
CA SER A 150 -0.53 -14.34 11.41
C SER A 150 -0.89 -15.82 11.66
N GLY A 151 -0.01 -16.76 11.35
CA GLY A 151 -0.31 -18.19 11.48
C GLY A 151 -1.28 -18.78 10.45
N SER A 152 -1.77 -18.00 9.46
CA SER A 152 -2.67 -18.50 8.42
C SER A 152 -2.00 -19.45 7.42
N GLY A 153 -0.65 -19.51 7.36
CA GLY A 153 0.10 -20.40 6.46
C GLY A 153 0.71 -19.72 5.24
N LYS A 154 0.65 -18.38 5.14
CA LYS A 154 1.20 -17.62 3.99
C LYS A 154 2.62 -18.02 3.61
N SER A 155 3.56 -17.92 4.53
CA SER A 155 4.99 -18.20 4.26
C SER A 155 5.22 -19.65 3.84
N THR A 156 4.49 -20.61 4.42
CA THR A 156 4.60 -22.03 4.08
C THR A 156 4.11 -22.32 2.67
N ILE A 157 2.93 -21.75 2.30
CA ILE A 157 2.36 -21.92 0.96
C ILE A 157 3.22 -21.18 -0.07
N ALA A 158 3.70 -19.99 0.26
CA ALA A 158 4.56 -19.18 -0.60
C ALA A 158 5.90 -19.86 -0.90
N ASP A 159 6.54 -20.46 0.11
CA ASP A 159 7.79 -21.23 -0.04
C ASP A 159 7.58 -22.47 -0.91
N GLU A 160 6.49 -23.22 -0.71
CA GLU A 160 6.22 -24.40 -1.55
C GLU A 160 5.85 -24.01 -2.99
N LEU A 161 5.14 -22.90 -3.18
CA LEU A 161 4.89 -22.34 -4.51
C LEU A 161 6.20 -21.96 -5.20
N GLU A 162 7.13 -21.28 -4.52
CA GLU A 162 8.42 -20.89 -5.07
C GLU A 162 9.22 -22.13 -5.50
N LYS A 163 9.24 -23.19 -4.69
CA LYS A 163 9.87 -24.48 -5.04
C LYS A 163 9.28 -25.10 -6.30
N LYS A 164 7.93 -25.11 -6.44
CA LYS A 164 7.28 -25.64 -7.65
C LYS A 164 7.58 -24.78 -8.87
N LEU A 165 7.54 -23.46 -8.77
CA LEU A 165 7.91 -22.53 -9.84
C LEU A 165 9.39 -22.75 -10.27
N HIS A 166 10.29 -22.91 -9.32
CA HIS A 166 11.70 -23.20 -9.60
C HIS A 166 11.87 -24.52 -10.37
N ARG A 167 11.17 -25.60 -9.97
CA ARG A 167 11.18 -26.89 -10.70
C ARG A 167 10.64 -26.77 -12.12
N LEU A 168 9.70 -25.83 -12.36
CA LEU A 168 9.17 -25.51 -13.70
C LEU A 168 10.10 -24.59 -14.51
N GLY A 169 11.30 -24.27 -14.00
CA GLY A 169 12.24 -23.37 -14.65
C GLY A 169 11.84 -21.91 -14.66
N LYS A 170 10.89 -21.51 -13.79
CA LYS A 170 10.44 -20.11 -13.68
C LYS A 170 11.34 -19.33 -12.73
N HIS A 171 11.53 -18.06 -13.07
CA HIS A 171 12.36 -17.13 -12.29
C HIS A 171 11.47 -16.39 -11.30
N SER A 172 11.53 -16.75 -10.04
CA SER A 172 10.75 -16.15 -8.95
C SER A 172 11.63 -15.59 -7.84
N ILE A 173 11.04 -14.79 -6.97
CA ILE A 173 11.62 -14.32 -5.71
C ILE A 173 10.54 -14.22 -4.66
N LEU A 174 10.81 -14.75 -3.47
CA LEU A 174 9.96 -14.64 -2.29
C LEU A 174 10.41 -13.48 -1.40
N LEU A 175 9.51 -12.51 -1.19
CA LEU A 175 9.63 -11.45 -0.22
C LEU A 175 8.77 -11.80 0.99
N ASP A 176 9.39 -12.38 2.01
CA ASP A 176 8.72 -12.73 3.27
C ASP A 176 8.81 -11.58 4.28
N GLY A 177 7.71 -11.34 5.01
CA GLY A 177 7.58 -10.21 5.92
C GLY A 177 8.59 -10.18 7.07
N ASP A 178 8.98 -11.35 7.59
CA ASP A 178 9.99 -11.41 8.65
C ASP A 178 11.38 -11.16 8.10
N ASN A 179 11.72 -11.78 6.96
CA ASN A 179 13.03 -11.63 6.33
C ASN A 179 13.32 -10.18 5.94
N VAL A 180 12.33 -9.49 5.38
CA VAL A 180 12.48 -8.07 4.98
C VAL A 180 12.71 -7.16 6.17
N ARG A 181 12.13 -7.47 7.34
CA ARG A 181 12.33 -6.71 8.58
C ARG A 181 13.73 -6.87 9.19
N HIS A 182 14.51 -7.87 8.78
CA HIS A 182 15.93 -7.96 9.16
C HIS A 182 16.84 -7.02 8.37
N GLY A 183 16.39 -6.48 7.24
CA GLY A 183 17.17 -5.62 6.35
C GLY A 183 16.44 -4.33 5.99
N LEU A 184 15.71 -4.35 4.88
CA LEU A 184 15.08 -3.18 4.26
C LEU A 184 14.17 -2.39 5.23
N ASN A 185 13.43 -3.08 6.09
CA ASN A 185 12.45 -2.49 6.99
C ASN A 185 12.82 -2.66 8.47
N LYS A 186 14.12 -2.77 8.79
CA LYS A 186 14.62 -2.93 10.16
C LYS A 186 14.35 -1.73 11.08
N ASP A 187 14.11 -0.57 10.50
CA ASP A 187 13.79 0.69 11.17
C ASP A 187 12.31 0.80 11.57
N LEU A 188 11.44 -0.11 11.05
CA LEU A 188 10.01 -0.07 11.27
C LEU A 188 9.58 -0.98 12.43
N GLY A 189 8.69 -0.47 13.29
CA GLY A 189 8.02 -1.20 14.35
C GLY A 189 6.71 -1.88 13.89
N PHE A 190 5.70 -1.87 14.78
CA PHE A 190 4.40 -2.53 14.56
C PHE A 190 3.22 -1.60 14.80
N THR A 191 3.43 -0.27 14.84
CA THR A 191 2.35 0.70 14.81
C THR A 191 1.64 0.65 13.45
N ASP A 192 0.43 1.18 13.35
CA ASP A 192 -0.30 1.21 12.07
C ASP A 192 0.49 2.00 11.02
N GLN A 193 1.13 3.10 11.40
CA GLN A 193 2.01 3.87 10.52
C GLN A 193 3.19 3.04 10.01
N ASP A 194 3.87 2.28 10.90
CA ASP A 194 4.97 1.41 10.50
C ASP A 194 4.50 0.29 9.54
N ARG A 195 3.28 -0.20 9.74
CA ARG A 195 2.69 -1.23 8.86
C ARG A 195 2.41 -0.67 7.47
N VAL A 196 1.82 0.53 7.38
CA VAL A 196 1.57 1.22 6.12
C VAL A 196 2.87 1.45 5.36
N GLU A 197 3.89 2.01 6.01
CA GLU A 197 5.19 2.25 5.39
C GLU A 197 5.90 0.95 5.00
N ASN A 198 5.78 -0.11 5.81
CA ASN A 198 6.30 -1.43 5.48
C ASN A 198 5.71 -1.96 4.16
N ILE A 199 4.39 -1.86 3.99
CA ILE A 199 3.71 -2.29 2.76
C ILE A 199 4.07 -1.40 1.57
N ARG A 200 4.16 -0.08 1.78
CA ARG A 200 4.57 0.86 0.73
C ARG A 200 5.96 0.51 0.17
N ARG A 201 6.95 0.29 1.05
CA ARG A 201 8.32 -0.09 0.62
C ARG A 201 8.32 -1.40 -0.15
N ILE A 202 7.60 -2.40 0.34
CA ILE A 202 7.52 -3.71 -0.33
C ILE A 202 6.83 -3.62 -1.68
N ALA A 203 5.79 -2.82 -1.82
CA ALA A 203 5.10 -2.62 -3.08
C ALA A 203 6.05 -2.01 -4.15
N GLU A 204 6.87 -1.02 -3.78
CA GLU A 204 7.87 -0.44 -4.68
C GLU A 204 8.96 -1.46 -5.06
N VAL A 205 9.45 -2.26 -4.10
CA VAL A 205 10.41 -3.34 -4.38
C VAL A 205 9.79 -4.37 -5.32
N ALA A 206 8.56 -4.81 -5.07
CA ALA A 206 7.85 -5.76 -5.92
C ALA A 206 7.69 -5.23 -7.35
N LYS A 207 7.36 -3.95 -7.54
CA LYS A 207 7.32 -3.28 -8.84
C LYS A 207 8.67 -3.36 -9.57
N LEU A 208 9.79 -3.10 -8.88
CA LEU A 208 11.13 -3.22 -9.47
C LEU A 208 11.44 -4.67 -9.88
N MET A 209 11.05 -5.67 -9.08
CA MET A 209 11.23 -7.09 -9.39
C MET A 209 10.40 -7.51 -10.61
N VAL A 210 9.15 -7.07 -10.72
CA VAL A 210 8.30 -7.26 -11.91
C VAL A 210 8.94 -6.61 -13.13
N SER A 211 9.46 -5.38 -13.00
CA SER A 211 10.17 -4.70 -14.09
C SER A 211 11.44 -5.44 -14.53
N SER A 212 12.03 -6.28 -13.65
CA SER A 212 13.14 -7.16 -13.98
C SER A 212 12.72 -8.49 -14.64
N GLY A 213 11.41 -8.70 -14.83
CA GLY A 213 10.83 -9.88 -15.47
C GLY A 213 10.62 -11.06 -14.51
N LEU A 214 10.56 -10.85 -13.19
CA LEU A 214 10.38 -11.90 -12.19
C LEU A 214 8.91 -12.09 -11.80
N ILE A 215 8.57 -13.32 -11.41
CA ILE A 215 7.37 -13.62 -10.63
C ILE A 215 7.72 -13.31 -9.16
N THR A 216 7.11 -12.29 -8.60
CA THR A 216 7.42 -11.81 -7.24
C THR A 216 6.36 -12.29 -6.27
N ILE A 217 6.73 -13.13 -5.34
CA ILE A 217 5.85 -13.66 -4.29
C ILE A 217 6.02 -12.76 -3.06
N VAL A 218 4.94 -12.14 -2.60
CA VAL A 218 4.94 -11.24 -1.43
C VAL A 218 4.10 -11.90 -0.34
N ALA A 219 4.70 -12.28 0.79
CA ALA A 219 4.03 -12.97 1.89
C ALA A 219 3.97 -12.08 3.15
N PHE A 220 2.95 -11.22 3.21
CA PHE A 220 2.74 -10.25 4.29
C PHE A 220 1.31 -10.35 4.85
N ILE A 221 1.10 -9.91 6.09
CA ILE A 221 -0.26 -9.79 6.65
C ILE A 221 -1.05 -8.77 5.82
N SER A 222 -0.48 -7.60 5.52
CA SER A 222 -1.08 -6.48 4.77
C SER A 222 -2.55 -6.25 5.17
N PRO A 223 -2.78 -5.78 6.42
CA PRO A 223 -4.11 -5.86 7.04
C PRO A 223 -5.14 -4.94 6.38
N PHE A 224 -4.72 -3.80 5.83
CA PHE A 224 -5.63 -2.78 5.32
C PHE A 224 -5.84 -2.91 3.80
N ARG A 225 -7.07 -2.69 3.34
CA ARG A 225 -7.44 -2.76 1.91
C ARG A 225 -6.76 -1.65 1.10
N SER A 226 -6.64 -0.46 1.71
CA SER A 226 -6.01 0.71 1.08
C SER A 226 -4.58 0.44 0.64
N GLU A 227 -3.76 -0.22 1.49
CA GLU A 227 -2.37 -0.54 1.15
C GLU A 227 -2.27 -1.62 0.06
N ARG A 228 -3.17 -2.62 0.10
CA ARG A 228 -3.23 -3.63 -0.97
C ARG A 228 -3.68 -3.02 -2.30
N THR A 229 -4.62 -2.07 -2.27
CA THR A 229 -5.05 -1.31 -3.44
C THR A 229 -3.93 -0.41 -3.95
N MET A 230 -3.22 0.28 -3.07
CA MET A 230 -2.04 1.08 -3.41
C MET A 230 -0.97 0.22 -4.10
N ALA A 231 -0.65 -0.95 -3.55
CA ALA A 231 0.31 -1.88 -4.15
C ALA A 231 -0.14 -2.35 -5.54
N ARG A 232 -1.43 -2.65 -5.72
CA ARG A 232 -2.01 -3.00 -7.03
C ARG A 232 -1.87 -1.87 -8.04
N ASN A 233 -2.17 -0.65 -7.65
CA ASN A 233 -2.15 0.53 -8.52
C ASN A 233 -0.73 0.94 -8.99
N LEU A 234 0.32 0.41 -8.38
CA LEU A 234 1.71 0.60 -8.82
C LEU A 234 2.09 -0.25 -10.03
N LEU A 235 1.28 -1.25 -10.38
CA LEU A 235 1.56 -2.25 -11.42
C LEU A 235 0.62 -2.07 -12.61
N ASP A 236 1.01 -2.62 -13.75
CA ASP A 236 0.15 -2.63 -14.93
C ASP A 236 -1.02 -3.60 -14.74
N GLU A 237 -2.08 -3.42 -15.54
CA GLU A 237 -3.26 -4.26 -15.48
C GLU A 237 -2.91 -5.75 -15.64
N GLY A 238 -3.45 -6.56 -14.75
CA GLY A 238 -3.22 -8.01 -14.72
C GLY A 238 -1.89 -8.44 -14.09
N GLU A 239 -0.99 -7.55 -13.69
CA GLU A 239 0.28 -7.92 -13.05
C GLU A 239 0.17 -8.14 -11.54
N PHE A 240 -0.92 -7.79 -10.91
CA PHE A 240 -1.15 -8.00 -9.48
C PHE A 240 -2.19 -9.11 -9.28
N VAL A 241 -1.79 -10.19 -8.61
CA VAL A 241 -2.66 -11.32 -8.24
C VAL A 241 -2.73 -11.39 -6.71
N GLN A 242 -3.86 -11.00 -6.15
CA GLN A 242 -4.10 -11.08 -4.71
C GLN A 242 -4.52 -12.48 -4.31
N ILE A 243 -3.81 -13.06 -3.35
CA ILE A 243 -4.04 -14.40 -2.81
C ILE A 243 -4.42 -14.26 -1.34
N TYR A 244 -5.67 -14.46 -1.02
CA TYR A 244 -6.17 -14.43 0.35
C TYR A 244 -6.09 -15.81 0.98
N ILE A 245 -5.36 -15.93 2.08
CA ILE A 245 -5.29 -17.16 2.87
C ILE A 245 -6.35 -17.06 3.98
N ASP A 246 -7.51 -17.60 3.67
CA ASP A 246 -8.65 -17.64 4.57
C ASP A 246 -8.47 -18.79 5.59
N THR A 247 -8.06 -18.41 6.78
CA THR A 247 -7.89 -19.32 7.92
C THR A 247 -8.58 -18.71 9.12
N PRO A 248 -9.54 -19.41 9.75
CA PRO A 248 -10.17 -18.95 10.97
C PRO A 248 -9.16 -18.60 12.06
N ILE A 249 -9.45 -17.53 12.81
CA ILE A 249 -8.53 -17.01 13.82
C ILE A 249 -8.20 -18.06 14.90
N GLU A 250 -9.17 -18.89 15.25
CA GLU A 250 -9.01 -19.96 16.25
C GLU A 250 -7.95 -20.98 15.79
N ILE A 251 -7.88 -21.25 14.49
CA ILE A 251 -6.87 -22.15 13.91
C ILE A 251 -5.51 -21.45 13.87
N CYS A 252 -5.49 -20.16 13.53
CA CYS A 252 -4.26 -19.36 13.59
C CYS A 252 -3.68 -19.29 14.99
N GLU A 253 -4.54 -19.10 16.01
CA GLU A 253 -4.20 -19.10 17.43
C GLU A 253 -3.70 -20.47 17.90
N ALA A 254 -4.38 -21.55 17.50
CA ALA A 254 -3.97 -22.92 17.86
C ALA A 254 -2.60 -23.29 17.26
N ARG A 255 -2.29 -22.79 16.06
CA ARG A 255 -0.99 -22.99 15.42
C ARG A 255 0.11 -22.19 16.09
N ASP A 256 -0.11 -20.93 16.35
CA ASP A 256 0.78 -19.92 16.97
C ASP A 256 2.29 -20.25 16.94
N PRO A 257 2.91 -20.45 15.78
CA PRO A 257 4.27 -21.02 15.65
C PRO A 257 5.35 -20.15 16.33
N LYS A 258 5.06 -18.87 16.57
CA LYS A 258 5.97 -17.88 17.17
C LYS A 258 5.56 -17.45 18.58
N GLY A 259 4.46 -17.98 19.12
CA GLY A 259 3.92 -17.60 20.42
C GLY A 259 3.40 -16.16 20.48
N LEU A 260 3.04 -15.57 19.32
CA LEU A 260 2.62 -14.16 19.23
C LEU A 260 1.19 -13.97 19.71
N TYR A 261 0.27 -14.89 19.40
CA TYR A 261 -1.11 -14.87 19.91
C TYR A 261 -1.12 -14.99 21.43
N LYS A 262 -0.35 -15.91 21.99
CA LYS A 262 -0.20 -16.06 23.43
C LYS A 262 0.28 -14.77 24.10
N LYS A 263 1.23 -14.05 23.47
CA LYS A 263 1.72 -12.76 24.00
C LYS A 263 0.67 -11.66 23.86
N ALA A 264 -0.06 -11.60 22.74
CA ALA A 264 -1.11 -10.61 22.50
C ALA A 264 -2.27 -10.79 23.48
N ARG A 265 -2.78 -12.02 23.67
CA ARG A 265 -3.82 -12.34 24.64
C ARG A 265 -3.41 -12.04 26.09
N ALA A 266 -2.12 -12.17 26.41
CA ALA A 266 -1.57 -11.80 27.72
C ALA A 266 -1.30 -10.28 27.86
N GLY A 267 -1.67 -9.44 26.86
CA GLY A 267 -1.43 -7.99 26.87
C GLY A 267 0.04 -7.56 26.75
N LYS A 268 0.93 -8.51 26.44
CA LYS A 268 2.39 -8.27 26.30
C LYS A 268 2.78 -7.80 24.89
N LEU A 269 1.89 -7.91 23.93
CA LEU A 269 2.08 -7.45 22.55
C LEU A 269 0.85 -6.63 22.17
N LYS A 270 1.05 -5.35 21.83
CA LYS A 270 0.02 -4.41 21.39
C LYS A 270 -0.02 -4.34 19.88
N ASN A 271 -1.13 -3.83 19.33
CA ASN A 271 -1.37 -3.65 17.89
C ASN A 271 -1.22 -4.96 17.11
N PHE A 272 -1.68 -6.08 17.65
CA PHE A 272 -1.59 -7.38 17.01
C PHE A 272 -2.82 -7.62 16.13
N THR A 273 -2.60 -7.79 14.82
CA THR A 273 -3.67 -7.97 13.83
C THR A 273 -4.55 -9.18 14.13
N GLY A 274 -5.84 -8.96 14.22
CA GLY A 274 -6.86 -9.96 14.57
C GLY A 274 -7.17 -10.07 16.06
N ILE A 275 -6.46 -9.34 16.93
CA ILE A 275 -6.75 -9.29 18.39
C ILE A 275 -7.13 -7.88 18.81
N ASP A 276 -6.22 -6.92 18.73
CA ASP A 276 -6.40 -5.51 19.11
C ASP A 276 -6.15 -4.54 17.94
N SER A 277 -5.83 -5.06 16.75
CA SER A 277 -5.76 -4.34 15.50
C SER A 277 -6.57 -5.09 14.44
N GLU A 278 -7.30 -4.37 13.61
CA GLU A 278 -8.21 -4.92 12.62
C GLU A 278 -7.46 -5.60 11.44
N TYR A 279 -8.10 -6.60 10.85
CA TYR A 279 -7.76 -7.17 9.56
C TYR A 279 -8.95 -7.01 8.62
N GLU A 280 -8.79 -6.18 7.60
CA GLU A 280 -9.80 -5.95 6.57
C GLU A 280 -9.74 -7.05 5.51
N VAL A 281 -10.70 -7.98 5.57
CA VAL A 281 -10.79 -9.08 4.59
C VAL A 281 -10.91 -8.52 3.16
N PRO A 282 -10.16 -9.08 2.18
CA PRO A 282 -10.30 -8.67 0.78
C PRO A 282 -11.73 -8.89 0.27
N GLU A 283 -12.28 -7.89 -0.44
CA GLU A 283 -13.61 -8.02 -1.06
C GLU A 283 -13.56 -8.84 -2.35
N LYS A 284 -12.48 -8.69 -3.11
CA LYS A 284 -12.25 -9.36 -4.40
C LYS A 284 -10.78 -9.76 -4.50
N ALA A 285 -10.44 -10.95 -4.02
CA ALA A 285 -9.14 -11.55 -4.29
C ALA A 285 -9.24 -12.41 -5.56
N GLU A 286 -8.19 -12.42 -6.37
CA GLU A 286 -8.11 -13.30 -7.54
C GLU A 286 -8.13 -14.77 -7.13
N ILE A 287 -7.53 -15.08 -5.96
CA ILE A 287 -7.50 -16.43 -5.40
C ILE A 287 -7.83 -16.35 -3.91
N THR A 288 -8.79 -17.15 -3.45
CA THR A 288 -9.05 -17.37 -2.03
C THR A 288 -8.75 -18.83 -1.68
N LEU A 289 -7.85 -19.04 -0.74
CA LEU A 289 -7.41 -20.37 -0.29
C LEU A 289 -7.92 -20.63 1.14
N HIS A 290 -8.79 -21.61 1.30
CA HIS A 290 -9.33 -22.03 2.61
C HIS A 290 -8.35 -23.00 3.28
N ASN A 291 -7.51 -22.49 4.21
CA ASN A 291 -6.45 -23.25 4.85
C ASN A 291 -6.80 -23.68 6.30
N SER A 292 -7.96 -24.27 6.51
CA SER A 292 -8.31 -24.84 7.82
C SER A 292 -7.78 -26.27 8.01
N LYS A 293 -7.89 -27.14 7.00
CA LYS A 293 -7.44 -28.55 7.02
C LYS A 293 -6.88 -29.00 5.66
N ALA A 294 -6.61 -28.09 4.74
CA ALA A 294 -6.18 -28.41 3.39
C ALA A 294 -4.73 -28.91 3.38
N ASN A 295 -4.42 -29.76 2.40
CA ASN A 295 -3.04 -30.10 2.07
C ASN A 295 -2.39 -28.89 1.38
N ILE A 296 -1.17 -28.57 1.74
CA ILE A 296 -0.41 -27.44 1.16
C ILE A 296 -0.22 -27.62 -0.34
N ASP A 297 0.06 -28.83 -0.79
CA ASP A 297 0.23 -29.13 -2.21
C ASP A 297 -1.01 -28.78 -3.03
N ASP A 298 -2.22 -29.13 -2.54
CA ASP A 298 -3.49 -28.83 -3.21
C ASP A 298 -3.73 -27.32 -3.29
N LEU A 299 -3.33 -26.57 -2.27
CA LEU A 299 -3.44 -25.11 -2.26
C LEU A 299 -2.49 -24.45 -3.27
N VAL A 300 -1.26 -24.98 -3.36
CA VAL A 300 -0.28 -24.51 -4.34
C VAL A 300 -0.70 -24.84 -5.77
N ASP A 301 -1.28 -26.03 -6.00
CA ASP A 301 -1.77 -26.42 -7.33
C ASP A 301 -2.91 -25.52 -7.80
N GLN A 302 -3.80 -25.05 -6.91
CA GLN A 302 -4.82 -24.05 -7.25
C GLN A 302 -4.19 -22.73 -7.74
N ILE A 303 -3.07 -22.31 -7.15
CA ILE A 303 -2.34 -21.11 -7.61
C ILE A 303 -1.71 -21.36 -8.97
N LEU A 304 -1.04 -22.50 -9.16
CA LEU A 304 -0.41 -22.84 -10.44
C LEU A 304 -1.43 -22.98 -11.57
N ASP A 305 -2.60 -23.55 -11.29
CA ASP A 305 -3.71 -23.63 -12.23
C ASP A 305 -4.21 -22.25 -12.66
N TYR A 306 -4.32 -21.31 -11.70
CA TYR A 306 -4.67 -19.93 -12.01
C TYR A 306 -3.60 -19.28 -12.89
N LEU A 307 -2.31 -19.42 -12.55
CA LEU A 307 -1.20 -18.85 -13.31
C LEU A 307 -1.14 -19.40 -14.73
N SER A 308 -1.34 -20.70 -14.92
CA SER A 308 -1.38 -21.35 -16.24
C SER A 308 -2.58 -20.87 -17.06
N LYS A 309 -3.79 -20.81 -16.49
CA LYS A 309 -5.00 -20.32 -17.17
C LYS A 309 -4.89 -18.87 -17.61
N ASN A 310 -4.12 -18.05 -16.90
CA ASN A 310 -3.86 -16.65 -17.22
C ASN A 310 -2.53 -16.44 -17.97
N GLU A 311 -1.93 -17.52 -18.48
CA GLU A 311 -0.69 -17.50 -19.27
C GLU A 311 0.47 -16.77 -18.57
N LYS A 312 0.58 -16.90 -17.23
CA LYS A 312 1.68 -16.29 -16.46
C LYS A 312 2.93 -17.18 -16.45
N ILE A 313 2.71 -18.50 -16.53
CA ILE A 313 3.76 -19.54 -16.52
C ILE A 313 3.61 -20.48 -17.70
#